data_e5e15a3c69cac03dbb0cd69f3c40d07a
#
_entry.id   e5e15a3c69cac03dbb0cd69f3c40d07a
#
_cell.length_a   1.000
_cell.length_b   1.000
_cell.length_c   1.000
_cell.angle_alpha   90.00
_cell.angle_beta   90.00
_cell.angle_gamma   90.00
#
_symmetry.space_group_name_H-M   'P 1'
#
loop_
_entity.id
_entity.type
_entity.pdbx_description
1 polymer ?
#
loop_
_entity_poly.entity_id
_entity_poly.type
_entity_poly.pdbx_seq_one_letter_code
_entity_poly.pdbx_strand_id
1 'polypeptide(L)'
;PRKLIMDQVPTNCPRCGARNPEDVVAELLNTVRDGVRSISSKMELIFWNWSWTMYADPPCETIISRLPQDITLMVDFERGGIRPDGIRVDEYSLGYAGPSEQFLEVRKAAERHGITVMPKYQLGTTHELATVRTLPVIPNLFRKADYLRSTGLHGFMGCWNFGNLNSSSLKAFNFFLELKRETDCDEAMTAFAHSEYPGCNAEKIIAAWHIFADALAMDYPFCVPFLYD
;
A
#
# COMPACT_ATOMS: atom_id res chain seq x y z
N PRO A 1 -12.90 -7.23 -17.53
CA PRO A 1 -12.36 -7.93 -16.39
C PRO A 1 -11.16 -8.74 -16.88
N ARG A 2 -9.96 -8.26 -16.56
CA ARG A 2 -8.72 -9.02 -16.80
C ARG A 2 -8.75 -10.24 -15.91
N LYS A 3 -8.83 -11.40 -16.50
CA LYS A 3 -8.46 -12.63 -15.83
C LYS A 3 -6.94 -12.69 -15.90
N LEU A 4 -6.27 -12.55 -14.79
CA LEU A 4 -4.84 -12.84 -14.69
C LEU A 4 -4.61 -14.28 -15.20
N ILE A 5 -3.53 -14.47 -15.93
CA ILE A 5 -3.16 -15.79 -16.52
C ILE A 5 -3.17 -16.90 -15.46
N MET A 6 -2.94 -16.54 -14.20
CA MET A 6 -2.94 -17.47 -13.06
C MET A 6 -4.33 -17.94 -12.62
N ASP A 7 -5.41 -17.25 -12.98
CA ASP A 7 -6.79 -17.64 -12.65
C ASP A 7 -7.28 -18.89 -13.38
N GLN A 8 -6.50 -19.45 -14.28
CA GLN A 8 -7.01 -20.40 -15.27
C GLN A 8 -6.28 -21.73 -15.37
N VAL A 9 -5.24 -21.94 -14.58
CA VAL A 9 -4.56 -23.23 -14.58
C VAL A 9 -4.87 -23.98 -13.30
N PRO A 10 -5.94 -24.78 -13.28
CA PRO A 10 -6.11 -25.73 -12.18
C PRO A 10 -4.86 -26.61 -12.12
N THR A 11 -4.27 -26.69 -10.94
CA THR A 11 -3.15 -27.59 -10.77
C THR A 11 -3.61 -29.03 -11.07
N ASN A 12 -2.91 -29.71 -11.98
CA ASN A 12 -3.13 -31.12 -12.25
C ASN A 12 -2.49 -32.04 -11.21
N CYS A 13 -1.94 -31.47 -10.14
CA CYS A 13 -1.38 -32.26 -9.04
C CYS A 13 -2.48 -33.06 -8.34
N PRO A 14 -2.37 -34.40 -8.28
CA PRO A 14 -3.41 -35.23 -7.66
C PRO A 14 -3.59 -34.96 -6.15
N ARG A 15 -2.60 -34.36 -5.49
CA ARG A 15 -2.66 -33.99 -4.07
C ARG A 15 -3.23 -32.59 -3.84
N CYS A 16 -2.93 -31.65 -4.73
CA CYS A 16 -3.27 -30.23 -4.53
C CYS A 16 -4.51 -29.80 -5.33
N GLY A 17 -4.80 -30.49 -6.46
CA GLY A 17 -5.85 -30.05 -7.38
C GLY A 17 -7.27 -30.10 -6.82
N ALA A 18 -7.50 -30.93 -5.80
CA ALA A 18 -8.80 -31.02 -5.12
C ALA A 18 -8.88 -30.15 -3.85
N ARG A 19 -7.81 -29.44 -3.50
CA ARG A 19 -7.77 -28.61 -2.29
C ARG A 19 -8.30 -27.22 -2.58
N ASN A 20 -8.99 -26.66 -1.61
CA ASN A 20 -9.41 -25.27 -1.67
C ASN A 20 -8.17 -24.35 -1.60
N PRO A 21 -7.95 -23.42 -2.55
CA PRO A 21 -6.80 -22.53 -2.55
C PRO A 21 -6.62 -21.74 -1.24
N GLU A 22 -7.71 -21.31 -0.63
CA GLU A 22 -7.71 -20.56 0.62
C GLU A 22 -7.13 -21.38 1.79
N ASP A 23 -7.45 -22.67 1.83
CA ASP A 23 -6.91 -23.59 2.85
C ASP A 23 -5.42 -23.82 2.64
N VAL A 24 -4.96 -23.88 1.39
CA VAL A 24 -3.54 -24.04 1.06
C VAL A 24 -2.74 -22.79 1.48
N VAL A 25 -3.28 -21.60 1.19
CA VAL A 25 -2.64 -20.34 1.61
C VAL A 25 -2.55 -20.26 3.14
N ALA A 26 -3.65 -20.53 3.84
CA ALA A 26 -3.66 -20.49 5.29
C ALA A 26 -2.72 -21.53 5.91
N GLU A 27 -2.67 -22.76 5.38
CA GLU A 27 -1.73 -23.80 5.83
C GLU A 27 -0.28 -23.38 5.65
N LEU A 28 0.06 -22.79 4.48
CA LEU A 28 1.42 -22.30 4.23
C LEU A 28 1.82 -21.25 5.27
N LEU A 29 0.98 -20.26 5.50
CA LEU A 29 1.27 -19.16 6.41
C LEU A 29 1.37 -19.65 7.87
N ASN A 30 0.47 -20.54 8.30
CA ASN A 30 0.56 -21.16 9.62
C ASN A 30 1.85 -22.00 9.77
N THR A 31 2.23 -22.77 8.74
CA THR A 31 3.48 -23.55 8.76
C THR A 31 4.71 -22.66 8.93
N VAL A 32 4.77 -21.53 8.20
CA VAL A 32 5.85 -20.55 8.36
C VAL A 32 5.85 -19.98 9.76
N ARG A 33 4.68 -19.58 10.26
CA ARG A 33 4.55 -19.05 11.63
C ARG A 33 5.03 -20.06 12.67
N ASP A 34 4.61 -21.30 12.59
CA ASP A 34 4.94 -22.33 13.57
C ASP A 34 6.47 -22.65 13.54
N GLY A 35 7.04 -22.68 12.32
CA GLY A 35 8.48 -22.80 12.16
C GLY A 35 9.25 -21.67 12.85
N VAL A 36 8.85 -20.43 12.68
CA VAL A 36 9.48 -19.28 13.34
C VAL A 36 9.25 -19.34 14.86
N ARG A 37 8.05 -19.66 15.31
CA ARG A 37 7.74 -19.75 16.75
C ARG A 37 8.47 -20.87 17.46
N SER A 38 8.87 -21.92 16.76
CA SER A 38 9.73 -22.96 17.33
C SER A 38 11.14 -22.47 17.72
N ILE A 39 11.58 -21.36 17.08
CA ILE A 39 12.91 -20.76 17.34
C ILE A 39 12.78 -19.48 18.17
N SER A 40 11.79 -18.64 17.90
CA SER A 40 11.62 -17.34 18.56
C SER A 40 10.14 -16.99 18.76
N SER A 41 9.76 -16.83 20.01
CA SER A 41 8.44 -16.33 20.38
C SER A 41 8.28 -14.81 20.19
N LYS A 42 9.41 -14.08 20.04
CA LYS A 42 9.44 -12.61 20.00
C LYS A 42 9.56 -12.03 18.59
N MET A 43 9.91 -12.86 17.58
CA MET A 43 10.06 -12.38 16.21
C MET A 43 8.71 -11.90 15.68
N GLU A 44 8.67 -10.68 15.19
CA GLU A 44 7.49 -10.16 14.50
C GLU A 44 7.34 -10.84 13.14
N LEU A 45 6.12 -11.26 12.82
CA LEU A 45 5.78 -11.89 11.57
C LEU A 45 4.80 -11.01 10.81
N ILE A 46 5.20 -10.61 9.62
CA ILE A 46 4.39 -9.79 8.73
C ILE A 46 4.03 -10.62 7.51
N PHE A 47 2.74 -10.84 7.28
CA PHE A 47 2.24 -11.52 6.10
C PHE A 47 1.58 -10.51 5.16
N TRP A 48 1.97 -10.54 3.90
CA TRP A 48 1.45 -9.62 2.90
C TRP A 48 0.38 -10.28 2.03
N ASN A 49 -0.78 -9.64 1.91
CA ASN A 49 -1.94 -10.18 1.19
C ASN A 49 -1.92 -9.95 -0.32
N TRP A 50 -0.79 -9.59 -0.90
CA TRP A 50 -0.68 -9.12 -2.28
C TRP A 50 -1.43 -9.95 -3.32
N SER A 51 -1.32 -11.25 -3.32
CA SER A 51 -1.91 -12.13 -4.35
C SER A 51 -3.17 -12.87 -3.90
N TRP A 52 -3.69 -12.59 -2.70
CA TRP A 52 -4.80 -13.39 -2.15
C TRP A 52 -6.10 -13.24 -2.93
N THR A 53 -6.32 -12.09 -3.59
CA THR A 53 -7.49 -11.85 -4.46
C THR A 53 -7.51 -12.71 -5.73
N MET A 54 -6.43 -13.45 -6.01
CA MET A 54 -6.43 -14.50 -7.03
C MET A 54 -7.12 -15.79 -6.56
N TYR A 55 -7.31 -15.95 -5.25
CA TYR A 55 -7.81 -17.18 -4.62
C TYR A 55 -9.11 -16.97 -3.86
N ALA A 56 -9.38 -15.76 -3.39
CA ALA A 56 -10.57 -15.40 -2.63
C ALA A 56 -11.03 -13.99 -2.99
N ASP A 57 -12.34 -13.78 -3.01
CA ASP A 57 -12.90 -12.44 -3.21
C ASP A 57 -12.53 -11.51 -2.04
N PRO A 58 -12.26 -10.22 -2.32
CA PRO A 58 -12.07 -9.24 -1.26
C PRO A 58 -13.28 -9.25 -0.28
N PRO A 59 -13.03 -9.14 1.02
CA PRO A 59 -11.78 -8.87 1.72
C PRO A 59 -10.90 -10.09 2.01
N CYS A 60 -11.09 -11.23 1.35
CA CYS A 60 -10.37 -12.50 1.58
C CYS A 60 -10.57 -13.03 3.01
N GLU A 61 -11.76 -12.85 3.56
CA GLU A 61 -12.07 -13.19 4.96
C GLU A 61 -11.94 -14.69 5.24
N THR A 62 -12.17 -15.53 4.23
CA THR A 62 -11.97 -16.97 4.32
C THR A 62 -10.52 -17.37 4.61
N ILE A 63 -9.55 -16.58 4.13
CA ILE A 63 -8.14 -16.74 4.48
C ILE A 63 -7.87 -16.12 5.84
N ILE A 64 -8.27 -14.86 6.04
CA ILE A 64 -8.00 -14.09 7.27
C ILE A 64 -8.50 -14.83 8.52
N SER A 65 -9.70 -15.42 8.48
CA SER A 65 -10.29 -16.15 9.59
C SER A 65 -9.50 -17.39 10.05
N ARG A 66 -8.55 -17.85 9.21
CA ARG A 66 -7.72 -19.03 9.50
C ARG A 66 -6.29 -18.66 9.94
N LEU A 67 -5.97 -17.36 9.97
CA LEU A 67 -4.66 -16.89 10.37
C LEU A 67 -4.54 -16.78 11.89
N PRO A 68 -3.35 -16.98 12.44
CA PRO A 68 -3.11 -16.77 13.86
C PRO A 68 -3.12 -15.27 14.20
N GLN A 69 -3.52 -14.94 15.44
CA GLN A 69 -3.63 -13.55 15.89
C GLN A 69 -2.27 -12.91 16.24
N ASP A 70 -1.20 -13.70 16.32
CA ASP A 70 0.14 -13.25 16.67
C ASP A 70 1.01 -12.85 15.46
N ILE A 71 0.35 -12.39 14.39
CA ILE A 71 0.98 -11.86 13.17
C ILE A 71 0.48 -10.46 12.87
N THR A 72 1.21 -9.75 12.03
CA THR A 72 0.76 -8.50 11.41
C THR A 72 0.41 -8.77 9.94
N LEU A 73 -0.80 -8.38 9.55
CA LEU A 73 -1.24 -8.46 8.15
C LEU A 73 -0.88 -7.17 7.43
N MET A 74 0.04 -7.25 6.46
CA MET A 74 0.36 -6.14 5.57
C MET A 74 -0.60 -6.11 4.40
N VAL A 75 -1.22 -4.95 4.17
CA VAL A 75 -2.30 -4.76 3.20
C VAL A 75 -1.97 -3.63 2.24
N ASP A 76 -2.15 -3.87 0.94
CA ASP A 76 -1.99 -2.83 -0.10
C ASP A 76 -2.99 -1.70 0.13
N PHE A 77 -2.49 -0.48 0.28
CA PHE A 77 -3.31 0.68 0.68
C PHE A 77 -4.12 1.26 -0.47
N GLU A 78 -3.57 1.22 -1.68
CA GLU A 78 -4.16 1.81 -2.86
C GLU A 78 -4.99 0.83 -3.69
N ARG A 79 -4.67 -0.46 -3.63
CA ARG A 79 -5.32 -1.52 -4.43
C ARG A 79 -6.84 -1.50 -4.25
N GLY A 80 -7.56 -1.51 -5.37
CA GLY A 80 -9.02 -1.47 -5.39
C GLY A 80 -9.61 -0.06 -5.24
N GLY A 81 -8.77 0.97 -5.13
CA GLY A 81 -9.23 2.37 -5.17
C GLY A 81 -9.79 2.74 -6.54
N ILE A 82 -10.65 3.73 -6.57
CA ILE A 82 -11.19 4.29 -7.81
C ILE A 82 -10.71 5.73 -7.92
N ARG A 83 -10.02 6.04 -9.00
CA ARG A 83 -9.55 7.39 -9.31
C ARG A 83 -10.72 8.30 -9.71
N PRO A 84 -10.54 9.64 -9.70
CA PRO A 84 -11.59 10.58 -10.13
C PRO A 84 -12.08 10.36 -11.57
N ASP A 85 -11.21 9.83 -12.45
CA ASP A 85 -11.54 9.46 -13.84
C ASP A 85 -12.29 8.12 -13.96
N GLY A 86 -12.58 7.45 -12.84
CA GLY A 86 -13.25 6.16 -12.78
C GLY A 86 -12.35 4.95 -13.01
N ILE A 87 -11.06 5.14 -13.25
CA ILE A 87 -10.11 4.04 -13.43
C ILE A 87 -9.80 3.40 -12.07
N ARG A 88 -9.88 2.07 -12.03
CA ARG A 88 -9.52 1.30 -10.85
C ARG A 88 -8.01 1.21 -10.69
N VAL A 89 -7.54 1.36 -9.47
CA VAL A 89 -6.15 1.07 -9.09
C VAL A 89 -6.02 -0.43 -8.87
N ASP A 90 -5.32 -1.12 -9.76
CA ASP A 90 -5.19 -2.58 -9.70
C ASP A 90 -4.15 -3.03 -8.66
N GLU A 91 -3.09 -2.24 -8.44
CA GLU A 91 -2.05 -2.59 -7.46
C GLU A 91 -1.62 -1.41 -6.60
N TYR A 92 -0.86 -0.48 -7.16
CA TYR A 92 -0.23 0.63 -6.42
C TYR A 92 -0.41 1.92 -7.18
N SER A 93 -0.51 3.05 -6.47
CA SER A 93 -0.53 4.34 -7.13
C SER A 93 -0.05 5.47 -6.23
N LEU A 94 0.81 6.33 -6.79
CA LEU A 94 1.08 7.65 -6.22
C LEU A 94 -0.05 8.64 -6.52
N GLY A 95 -0.73 8.47 -7.64
CA GLY A 95 -1.85 9.31 -8.05
C GLY A 95 -3.11 9.10 -7.19
N TYR A 96 -3.17 8.01 -6.44
CA TYR A 96 -4.27 7.72 -5.52
C TYR A 96 -3.81 7.84 -4.06
N ALA A 97 -4.38 8.78 -3.33
CA ALA A 97 -3.98 9.03 -1.95
C ALA A 97 -4.44 7.94 -0.97
N GLY A 98 -5.51 7.22 -1.26
CA GLY A 98 -6.11 6.20 -0.38
C GLY A 98 -6.78 6.78 0.87
N PRO A 99 -7.24 5.94 1.81
CA PRO A 99 -7.27 4.48 1.67
C PRO A 99 -8.28 4.00 0.62
N SER A 100 -8.02 2.87 -0.01
CA SER A 100 -9.02 2.23 -0.86
C SER A 100 -10.13 1.58 -0.04
N GLU A 101 -11.29 1.40 -0.64
CA GLU A 101 -12.38 0.67 0.01
C GLU A 101 -11.96 -0.78 0.31
N GLN A 102 -11.24 -1.41 -0.62
CA GLN A 102 -10.71 -2.75 -0.42
C GLN A 102 -9.77 -2.83 0.79
N PHE A 103 -8.88 -1.84 0.99
CA PHE A 103 -8.04 -1.78 2.20
C PHE A 103 -8.89 -1.69 3.47
N LEU A 104 -9.91 -0.83 3.46
CA LEU A 104 -10.80 -0.66 4.62
C LEU A 104 -11.60 -1.92 4.94
N GLU A 105 -12.06 -2.66 3.94
CA GLU A 105 -12.76 -3.93 4.13
C GLU A 105 -11.85 -5.01 4.69
N VAL A 106 -10.62 -5.15 4.14
CA VAL A 106 -9.61 -6.09 4.66
C VAL A 106 -9.24 -5.74 6.10
N ARG A 107 -9.04 -4.46 6.39
CA ARG A 107 -8.78 -3.99 7.75
C ARG A 107 -9.91 -4.39 8.72
N LYS A 108 -11.16 -4.12 8.37
CA LYS A 108 -12.32 -4.52 9.18
C LYS A 108 -12.40 -6.04 9.38
N ALA A 109 -12.10 -6.81 8.33
CA ALA A 109 -12.05 -8.27 8.43
C ALA A 109 -10.95 -8.73 9.41
N ALA A 110 -9.75 -8.19 9.29
CA ALA A 110 -8.64 -8.50 10.20
C ALA A 110 -8.96 -8.12 11.66
N GLU A 111 -9.54 -6.94 11.89
CA GLU A 111 -9.95 -6.48 13.21
C GLU A 111 -10.98 -7.43 13.85
N ARG A 112 -11.97 -7.94 13.08
CA ARG A 112 -12.94 -8.95 13.60
C ARG A 112 -12.27 -10.23 14.07
N HIS A 113 -11.13 -10.59 13.48
CA HIS A 113 -10.37 -11.79 13.82
C HIS A 113 -9.18 -11.51 14.77
N GLY A 114 -9.08 -10.29 15.30
CA GLY A 114 -8.02 -9.90 16.26
C GLY A 114 -6.63 -9.81 15.66
N ILE A 115 -6.52 -9.56 14.34
CA ILE A 115 -5.25 -9.47 13.62
C ILE A 115 -4.88 -8.00 13.41
N THR A 116 -3.64 -7.65 13.77
CA THR A 116 -3.09 -6.32 13.54
C THR A 116 -2.85 -6.07 12.06
N VAL A 117 -3.17 -4.86 11.58
CA VAL A 117 -2.98 -4.45 10.19
C VAL A 117 -1.89 -3.41 10.06
N MET A 118 -1.06 -3.55 9.02
CA MET A 118 -0.04 -2.60 8.60
C MET A 118 -0.27 -2.22 7.14
N PRO A 119 -0.36 -0.92 6.79
CA PRO A 119 -0.52 -0.51 5.40
C PRO A 119 0.80 -0.62 4.63
N LYS A 120 0.69 -0.99 3.36
CA LYS A 120 1.76 -0.91 2.38
C LYS A 120 1.47 0.24 1.42
N TYR A 121 2.32 1.25 1.43
CA TYR A 121 2.18 2.48 0.65
C TYR A 121 3.06 2.50 -0.59
N GLN A 122 2.52 2.99 -1.70
CA GLN A 122 3.33 3.48 -2.81
C GLN A 122 3.89 4.87 -2.44
N LEU A 123 5.20 4.98 -2.29
CA LEU A 123 5.89 6.23 -1.93
C LEU A 123 6.85 6.72 -3.02
N GLY A 124 7.22 5.87 -3.96
CA GLY A 124 8.11 6.18 -5.07
C GLY A 124 7.46 5.92 -6.43
N THR A 125 8.05 6.48 -7.49
CA THR A 125 7.53 6.43 -8.87
C THR A 125 7.96 5.22 -9.67
N THR A 126 8.84 4.39 -9.13
CA THR A 126 9.55 3.38 -9.92
C THR A 126 8.68 2.29 -10.53
N HIS A 127 7.45 2.13 -10.07
CA HIS A 127 6.50 1.16 -10.63
C HIS A 127 5.54 1.77 -11.66
N GLU A 128 5.10 3.00 -11.43
CA GLU A 128 4.16 3.69 -12.33
C GLU A 128 4.89 4.41 -13.47
N LEU A 129 6.07 5.00 -13.16
CA LEU A 129 6.90 5.78 -14.10
C LEU A 129 8.36 5.38 -13.92
N ALA A 130 8.73 4.19 -14.36
CA ALA A 130 10.05 3.59 -14.12
C ALA A 130 11.25 4.46 -14.53
N THR A 131 11.06 5.38 -15.48
CA THR A 131 12.08 6.28 -15.99
C THR A 131 12.20 7.60 -15.21
N VAL A 132 11.24 7.91 -14.36
CA VAL A 132 11.20 9.14 -13.56
C VAL A 132 11.54 8.82 -12.11
N ARG A 133 12.70 9.26 -11.65
CA ARG A 133 13.20 8.93 -10.30
C ARG A 133 12.33 9.47 -9.18
N THR A 134 11.82 10.69 -9.34
CA THR A 134 11.03 11.36 -8.32
C THR A 134 9.95 12.19 -8.98
N LEU A 135 8.71 11.90 -8.65
CA LEU A 135 7.58 12.74 -9.00
C LEU A 135 7.02 13.32 -7.69
N PRO A 136 7.01 14.65 -7.53
CA PRO A 136 6.69 15.26 -6.24
C PRO A 136 5.18 15.36 -6.03
N VAL A 137 4.53 14.24 -5.79
CA VAL A 137 3.09 14.12 -5.50
C VAL A 137 2.85 14.35 -4.00
N ILE A 138 3.41 15.43 -3.49
CA ILE A 138 3.52 15.71 -2.06
C ILE A 138 2.16 15.76 -1.34
N PRO A 139 1.08 16.32 -1.92
CA PRO A 139 -0.24 16.32 -1.28
C PRO A 139 -0.77 14.91 -0.98
N ASN A 140 -0.55 13.95 -1.88
CA ASN A 140 -0.98 12.56 -1.68
C ASN A 140 -0.16 11.86 -0.58
N LEU A 141 1.14 12.18 -0.49
CA LEU A 141 2.00 11.65 0.57
C LEU A 141 1.58 12.19 1.94
N PHE A 142 1.19 13.47 2.02
CA PHE A 142 0.61 14.02 3.26
C PHE A 142 -0.63 13.23 3.69
N ARG A 143 -1.58 12.99 2.79
CA ARG A 143 -2.82 12.25 3.11
C ARG A 143 -2.53 10.82 3.59
N LYS A 144 -1.53 10.13 3.00
CA LYS A 144 -1.08 8.81 3.44
C LYS A 144 -0.47 8.85 4.84
N ALA A 145 0.40 9.83 5.12
CA ALA A 145 1.00 10.03 6.44
C ALA A 145 -0.05 10.41 7.48
N ASP A 146 -0.98 11.29 7.12
CA ASP A 146 -2.08 11.69 7.99
C ASP A 146 -2.99 10.53 8.37
N TYR A 147 -3.33 9.67 7.42
CA TYR A 147 -4.08 8.46 7.71
C TYR A 147 -3.36 7.57 8.73
N LEU A 148 -2.06 7.37 8.60
CA LEU A 148 -1.27 6.57 9.55
C LEU A 148 -1.28 7.19 10.95
N ARG A 149 -1.02 8.50 11.05
CA ARG A 149 -1.07 9.24 12.32
C ARG A 149 -2.44 9.21 12.98
N SER A 150 -3.50 9.38 12.17
CA SER A 150 -4.88 9.47 12.68
C SER A 150 -5.43 8.14 13.16
N THR A 151 -5.01 7.03 12.56
CA THR A 151 -5.55 5.70 12.86
C THR A 151 -4.75 4.91 13.87
N GLY A 152 -3.51 5.31 14.16
CA GLY A 152 -2.63 4.59 15.08
C GLY A 152 -2.29 3.17 14.63
N LEU A 153 -2.30 2.91 13.31
CA LEU A 153 -1.89 1.62 12.77
C LEU A 153 -0.43 1.31 13.09
N HIS A 154 -0.14 0.02 13.26
CA HIS A 154 1.19 -0.45 13.63
C HIS A 154 2.14 -0.42 12.42
N GLY A 155 2.95 0.62 12.32
CA GLY A 155 3.96 0.75 11.28
C GLY A 155 3.39 0.86 9.86
N PHE A 156 4.28 0.81 8.89
CA PHE A 156 3.96 0.80 7.46
C PHE A 156 5.12 0.21 6.67
N MET A 157 4.85 -0.22 5.44
CA MET A 157 5.87 -0.51 4.43
C MET A 157 5.77 0.51 3.29
N GLY A 158 6.84 1.27 3.07
CA GLY A 158 6.97 2.17 1.92
C GLY A 158 7.64 1.49 0.74
N CYS A 159 7.07 1.59 -0.44
CA CYS A 159 7.58 1.00 -1.69
C CYS A 159 7.19 1.90 -2.87
N TRP A 160 7.57 1.67 -4.03
CA TRP A 160 8.70 0.98 -4.64
C TRP A 160 9.76 2.03 -4.94
N ASN A 161 10.91 1.93 -4.35
CA ASN A 161 11.90 3.02 -4.46
C ASN A 161 13.12 2.64 -5.34
N PHE A 162 13.38 1.35 -5.54
CA PHE A 162 14.48 0.81 -6.36
C PHE A 162 15.78 1.64 -6.34
N GLY A 163 16.29 1.94 -5.15
CA GLY A 163 17.49 2.74 -4.97
C GLY A 163 17.27 4.26 -4.84
N ASN A 164 16.05 4.77 -5.00
CA ASN A 164 15.74 6.20 -4.83
C ASN A 164 15.46 6.57 -3.35
N LEU A 165 16.30 6.08 -2.44
CA LEU A 165 16.10 6.21 -0.99
C LEU A 165 16.22 7.66 -0.46
N ASN A 166 16.85 8.55 -1.21
CA ASN A 166 16.99 9.97 -0.83
C ASN A 166 16.10 10.88 -1.70
N SER A 167 14.88 10.45 -1.98
CA SER A 167 13.93 11.24 -2.77
C SER A 167 13.19 12.27 -1.92
N SER A 168 12.77 13.40 -2.52
CA SER A 168 11.92 14.39 -1.88
C SER A 168 10.60 13.77 -1.39
N SER A 169 10.09 12.75 -2.08
CA SER A 169 8.88 12.02 -1.66
C SER A 169 9.07 11.32 -0.32
N LEU A 170 10.19 10.59 -0.14
CA LEU A 170 10.47 9.92 1.13
C LEU A 170 10.76 10.90 2.26
N LYS A 171 11.48 11.99 1.96
CA LYS A 171 11.72 13.07 2.93
C LYS A 171 10.41 13.71 3.36
N ALA A 172 9.52 14.02 2.40
CA ALA A 172 8.20 14.58 2.69
C ALA A 172 7.36 13.65 3.56
N PHE A 173 7.26 12.38 3.19
CA PHE A 173 6.48 11.41 3.95
C PHE A 173 7.00 11.29 5.40
N ASN A 174 8.32 11.16 5.57
CA ASN A 174 8.94 11.12 6.89
C ASN A 174 8.71 12.40 7.69
N PHE A 175 8.86 13.57 7.05
CA PHE A 175 8.57 14.87 7.67
C PHE A 175 7.11 14.94 8.15
N PHE A 176 6.17 14.48 7.34
CA PHE A 176 4.75 14.52 7.71
C PHE A 176 4.38 13.56 8.85
N LEU A 177 5.11 12.46 9.01
CA LEU A 177 4.90 11.54 10.13
C LEU A 177 5.23 12.19 11.50
N GLU A 178 6.16 13.14 11.53
CA GLU A 178 6.60 13.81 12.75
C GLU A 178 5.70 15.01 13.13
N LEU A 179 4.76 15.39 12.26
CA LEU A 179 3.87 16.53 12.53
C LEU A 179 2.83 16.21 13.59
N LYS A 180 2.29 17.26 14.22
CA LYS A 180 1.14 17.13 15.10
C LYS A 180 -0.06 16.62 14.33
N ARG A 181 -0.95 15.90 15.01
CA ARG A 181 -2.11 15.27 14.40
C ARG A 181 -3.07 16.27 13.75
N GLU A 182 -3.15 17.47 14.30
CA GLU A 182 -4.07 18.52 13.87
C GLU A 182 -3.51 19.40 12.73
N THR A 183 -2.28 19.16 12.28
CA THR A 183 -1.66 19.93 11.20
C THR A 183 -2.39 19.67 9.88
N ASP A 184 -2.90 20.73 9.26
CA ASP A 184 -3.55 20.61 7.96
C ASP A 184 -2.55 20.48 6.80
N CYS A 185 -3.09 20.15 5.61
CA CYS A 185 -2.27 19.87 4.44
C CYS A 185 -1.43 21.07 3.98
N ASP A 186 -2.02 22.27 3.95
CA ASP A 186 -1.35 23.47 3.44
C ASP A 186 -0.27 23.95 4.41
N GLU A 187 -0.55 23.87 5.70
CA GLU A 187 0.44 24.15 6.75
C GLU A 187 1.62 23.17 6.64
N ALA A 188 1.32 21.88 6.52
CA ALA A 188 2.34 20.82 6.39
C ALA A 188 3.22 21.01 5.14
N MET A 189 2.59 21.27 3.99
CA MET A 189 3.32 21.50 2.73
C MET A 189 4.17 22.77 2.79
N THR A 190 3.67 23.83 3.41
CA THR A 190 4.42 25.09 3.59
C THR A 190 5.65 24.86 4.45
N ALA A 191 5.49 24.17 5.58
CA ALA A 191 6.60 23.84 6.46
C ALA A 191 7.65 22.96 5.77
N PHE A 192 7.21 21.95 5.01
CA PHE A 192 8.12 21.09 4.26
C PHE A 192 8.83 21.84 3.13
N ALA A 193 8.13 22.71 2.38
CA ALA A 193 8.74 23.53 1.33
C ALA A 193 9.85 24.42 1.87
N HIS A 194 9.63 25.08 3.00
CA HIS A 194 10.66 25.90 3.65
C HIS A 194 11.86 25.08 4.15
N SER A 195 11.61 23.85 4.63
CA SER A 195 12.66 22.95 5.13
C SER A 195 13.52 22.38 4.01
N GLU A 196 12.89 21.89 2.93
CA GLU A 196 13.62 21.20 1.83
C GLU A 196 14.21 22.17 0.82
N TYR A 197 13.59 23.36 0.63
CA TYR A 197 14.00 24.37 -0.37
C TYR A 197 14.15 25.77 0.26
N PRO A 198 15.10 25.95 1.17
CA PRO A 198 15.29 27.24 1.86
C PRO A 198 15.59 28.36 0.88
N GLY A 199 14.90 29.48 1.03
CA GLY A 199 15.06 30.65 0.16
C GLY A 199 14.27 30.60 -1.16
N CYS A 200 13.57 29.53 -1.45
CA CYS A 200 12.65 29.45 -2.59
C CYS A 200 11.24 29.95 -2.22
N ASN A 201 10.46 30.29 -3.24
CA ASN A 201 9.07 30.70 -3.04
C ASN A 201 8.19 29.46 -2.78
N ALA A 202 7.77 29.29 -1.53
CA ALA A 202 6.98 28.12 -1.10
C ALA A 202 5.63 28.02 -1.82
N GLU A 203 4.94 29.11 -2.10
CA GLU A 203 3.65 29.11 -2.81
C GLU A 203 3.78 28.53 -4.21
N LYS A 204 4.84 28.89 -4.95
CA LYS A 204 5.09 28.36 -6.29
C LYS A 204 5.45 26.87 -6.24
N ILE A 205 6.19 26.44 -5.23
CA ILE A 205 6.56 25.04 -5.04
C ILE A 205 5.29 24.22 -4.76
N ILE A 206 4.44 24.68 -3.85
CA ILE A 206 3.20 24.00 -3.49
C ILE A 206 2.26 23.94 -4.69
N ALA A 207 2.12 25.03 -5.44
CA ALA A 207 1.32 25.05 -6.68
C ALA A 207 1.81 24.00 -7.68
N ALA A 208 3.13 23.86 -7.85
CA ALA A 208 3.69 22.81 -8.71
C ALA A 208 3.39 21.40 -8.20
N TRP A 209 3.47 21.16 -6.89
CA TRP A 209 3.13 19.87 -6.31
C TRP A 209 1.66 19.49 -6.54
N HIS A 210 0.74 20.43 -6.45
CA HIS A 210 -0.67 20.20 -6.78
C HIS A 210 -0.84 19.84 -8.25
N ILE A 211 -0.19 20.57 -9.17
CA ILE A 211 -0.25 20.27 -10.61
C ILE A 211 0.25 18.84 -10.89
N PHE A 212 1.35 18.42 -10.28
CA PHE A 212 1.85 17.05 -10.44
C PHE A 212 0.90 16.01 -9.84
N ALA A 213 0.29 16.30 -8.69
CA ALA A 213 -0.65 15.38 -8.05
C ALA A 213 -1.92 15.23 -8.90
N ASP A 214 -2.46 16.33 -9.43
CA ASP A 214 -3.66 16.34 -10.27
C ASP A 214 -3.39 15.64 -11.61
N ALA A 215 -2.28 15.93 -12.27
CA ALA A 215 -1.89 15.28 -13.52
C ALA A 215 -1.76 13.76 -13.35
N LEU A 216 -1.13 13.30 -12.27
CA LEU A 216 -0.99 11.86 -12.01
C LEU A 216 -2.32 11.21 -11.64
N ALA A 217 -3.21 11.94 -10.96
CA ALA A 217 -4.52 11.43 -10.57
C ALA A 217 -5.52 11.36 -11.72
N MET A 218 -5.43 12.26 -12.71
CA MET A 218 -6.44 12.45 -13.76
C MET A 218 -5.94 12.10 -15.16
N ASP A 219 -4.71 12.48 -15.50
CA ASP A 219 -4.23 12.44 -16.88
C ASP A 219 -3.33 11.23 -17.16
N TYR A 220 -2.70 10.68 -16.13
CA TYR A 220 -1.83 9.53 -16.29
C TYR A 220 -2.65 8.24 -16.46
N PRO A 221 -2.56 7.58 -17.63
CA PRO A 221 -3.50 6.50 -17.97
C PRO A 221 -3.23 5.17 -17.24
N PHE A 222 -2.08 5.01 -16.59
CA PHE A 222 -1.68 3.73 -16.00
C PHE A 222 -1.73 3.77 -14.48
N CYS A 223 -2.49 2.83 -13.91
CA CYS A 223 -2.52 2.53 -12.48
C CYS A 223 -1.86 1.19 -12.16
N VAL A 224 -1.24 0.58 -13.16
CA VAL A 224 -0.67 -0.76 -13.05
C VAL A 224 0.81 -0.68 -13.41
N PRO A 225 1.66 -1.44 -12.74
CA PRO A 225 3.00 -1.65 -13.25
C PRO A 225 2.89 -2.27 -14.64
N PHE A 226 3.36 -1.59 -15.67
CA PHE A 226 3.36 -2.10 -17.04
C PHE A 226 4.20 -3.38 -17.23
N LEU A 227 4.80 -3.87 -16.17
CA LEU A 227 5.53 -5.15 -16.14
C LEU A 227 4.62 -6.38 -16.29
N TYR A 228 3.30 -6.19 -16.20
CA TYR A 228 2.29 -7.26 -16.27
C TYR A 228 1.35 -7.13 -17.48
N ASP A 229 1.63 -6.23 -18.40
CA ASP A 229 0.88 -6.08 -19.66
C ASP A 229 1.47 -6.94 -20.78
#